data_44694d146ff886b3f7f1b413060317b9
#
_entry.id   44694d146ff886b3f7f1b413060317b9
#
_cell.length_a   1.000
_cell.length_b   1.000
_cell.length_c   1.000
_cell.angle_alpha   90.00
_cell.angle_beta   90.00
_cell.angle_gamma   90.00
#
_symmetry.space_group_name_H-M   'P 1'
#
loop_
_entity.id
_entity.type
_entity.pdbx_description
1 polymer ?
#
loop_
_entity_poly.entity_id
_entity_poly.type
_entity_poly.pdbx_seq_one_letter_code
_entity_poly.pdbx_strand_id
1 'polypeptide(L)'
;MRENRQILADLFQKYLALTPDSSAMAQDNWHSKKFGKYLLDSEKKLLEDDCADLAGYRMMHLGVVGENCALKPFNQLHQFYIRPQCNDLAFDGNSVVAANEDLPLPADVVDVAIVQHALEYSLSPQSVLAETARVLAPGGHLILCVFNPMGPMGLLKWPMRAITKRPEYDFFSLRKCRVYDWLSLLNCEVIGVQNGAYNLPIGGASCFRHDTAWQKICEKVGSPWGNFYMIHAVKRVAGGISNRAMAWRPLTAKPYGSKRTNINRTPQN
;
A
#
# COMPACT_ATOMS: atom_id res chain seq x y z
N MET A 1 2.95 -31.56 -21.94
CA MET A 1 2.64 -30.12 -21.78
C MET A 1 2.20 -29.71 -20.36
N ARG A 2 1.48 -30.54 -19.59
CA ARG A 2 1.11 -30.26 -18.18
C ARG A 2 2.30 -30.30 -17.23
N GLU A 3 3.22 -31.24 -17.42
CA GLU A 3 4.40 -31.43 -16.58
C GLU A 3 5.37 -30.24 -16.64
N ASN A 4 5.61 -29.67 -17.82
CA ASN A 4 6.46 -28.49 -17.98
C ASN A 4 5.85 -27.22 -17.34
N ARG A 5 4.52 -27.12 -17.25
CA ARG A 5 3.85 -26.03 -16.52
C ARG A 5 4.00 -26.17 -15.00
N GLN A 6 4.00 -27.40 -14.50
CA GLN A 6 4.19 -27.69 -13.09
C GLN A 6 5.62 -27.43 -12.67
N ILE A 7 6.60 -27.89 -13.46
CA ILE A 7 8.03 -27.61 -13.24
C ILE A 7 8.32 -26.11 -13.29
N LEU A 8 7.73 -25.38 -14.24
CA LEU A 8 7.84 -23.92 -14.30
C LEU A 8 7.16 -23.24 -13.10
N ALA A 9 6.01 -23.73 -12.66
CA ALA A 9 5.33 -23.21 -11.47
C ALA A 9 6.14 -23.48 -10.19
N ASP A 10 6.70 -24.69 -10.05
CA ASP A 10 7.57 -25.06 -8.92
C ASP A 10 8.90 -24.30 -8.94
N LEU A 11 9.49 -24.09 -10.12
CA LEU A 11 10.64 -23.21 -10.28
C LEU A 11 10.29 -21.75 -9.95
N PHE A 12 9.14 -21.26 -10.42
CA PHE A 12 8.66 -19.93 -10.06
C PHE A 12 8.40 -19.80 -8.56
N GLN A 13 7.78 -20.78 -7.92
CA GLN A 13 7.60 -20.81 -6.47
C GLN A 13 8.95 -20.90 -5.73
N LYS A 14 9.86 -21.75 -6.16
CA LYS A 14 11.17 -21.93 -5.53
C LYS A 14 12.09 -20.71 -5.71
N TYR A 15 11.98 -19.97 -6.81
CA TYR A 15 12.74 -18.74 -7.05
C TYR A 15 12.04 -17.47 -6.54
N LEU A 16 10.73 -17.53 -6.26
CA LEU A 16 9.93 -16.46 -5.69
C LEU A 16 9.58 -16.69 -4.21
N ALA A 17 9.90 -17.87 -3.65
CA ALA A 17 9.66 -18.14 -2.24
C ALA A 17 10.65 -17.35 -1.39
N LEU A 18 10.26 -16.11 -1.08
CA LEU A 18 10.76 -15.43 0.09
C LEU A 18 10.28 -16.26 1.30
N THR A 19 11.22 -16.82 2.06
CA THR A 19 10.83 -17.31 3.39
C THR A 19 10.53 -16.08 4.27
N PRO A 20 9.60 -16.15 5.24
CA PRO A 20 9.28 -15.02 6.10
C PRO A 20 10.53 -14.39 6.73
N ASP A 21 11.48 -15.23 7.19
CA ASP A 21 12.73 -14.78 7.79
C ASP A 21 13.66 -14.08 6.79
N SER A 22 13.73 -14.57 5.55
CA SER A 22 14.57 -13.94 4.52
C SER A 22 14.00 -12.61 4.04
N SER A 23 12.68 -12.45 4.00
CA SER A 23 12.03 -11.21 3.59
C SER A 23 12.21 -10.10 4.63
N ALA A 24 12.07 -10.43 5.92
CA ALA A 24 12.31 -9.48 7.00
C ALA A 24 13.79 -9.06 7.07
N MET A 25 14.74 -10.01 6.96
CA MET A 25 16.17 -9.68 6.86
C MET A 25 16.52 -8.85 5.61
N ALA A 26 15.88 -9.11 4.48
CA ALA A 26 16.08 -8.33 3.28
C ALA A 26 15.58 -6.89 3.45
N GLN A 27 14.44 -6.72 4.10
CA GLN A 27 13.85 -5.43 4.42
C GLN A 27 14.75 -4.60 5.35
N ASP A 28 15.38 -5.23 6.37
CA ASP A 28 16.21 -4.54 7.35
C ASP A 28 17.59 -4.16 6.85
N ASN A 29 18.15 -4.88 5.89
CA ASN A 29 19.56 -4.69 5.51
C ASN A 29 19.81 -3.70 4.38
N TRP A 30 18.83 -3.44 3.49
CA TRP A 30 19.07 -2.60 2.33
C TRP A 30 19.15 -1.11 2.65
N HIS A 31 18.40 -0.65 3.66
CA HIS A 31 18.36 0.77 4.06
C HIS A 31 19.67 1.30 4.65
N SER A 32 20.49 0.43 5.24
CA SER A 32 21.79 0.81 5.79
C SER A 32 22.84 1.12 4.71
N LYS A 33 22.60 0.67 3.47
CA LYS A 33 23.52 0.89 2.35
C LYS A 33 23.37 2.28 1.73
N LYS A 34 24.41 2.75 1.06
CA LYS A 34 24.47 4.09 0.46
C LYS A 34 23.30 4.35 -0.50
N PHE A 35 22.94 3.35 -1.32
CA PHE A 35 21.79 3.48 -2.22
C PHE A 35 20.47 3.51 -1.49
N GLY A 36 20.31 2.67 -0.47
CA GLY A 36 19.12 2.64 0.38
C GLY A 36 18.91 3.97 1.11
N LYS A 37 19.97 4.54 1.69
CA LYS A 37 19.91 5.87 2.32
C LYS A 37 19.49 6.95 1.32
N TYR A 38 20.10 6.99 0.13
CA TYR A 38 19.70 7.90 -0.94
C TYR A 38 18.22 7.78 -1.32
N LEU A 39 17.72 6.54 -1.42
CA LEU A 39 16.32 6.28 -1.77
C LEU A 39 15.38 6.77 -0.68
N LEU A 40 15.66 6.42 0.59
CA LEU A 40 14.89 6.87 1.76
C LEU A 40 14.92 8.39 1.93
N ASP A 41 16.06 9.04 1.67
CA ASP A 41 16.17 10.51 1.69
C ASP A 41 15.31 11.16 0.59
N SER A 42 15.24 10.52 -0.60
CA SER A 42 14.36 10.98 -1.68
C SER A 42 12.87 10.81 -1.32
N GLU A 43 12.50 9.70 -0.69
CA GLU A 43 11.14 9.45 -0.22
C GLU A 43 10.75 10.44 0.88
N LYS A 44 11.64 10.64 1.85
CA LYS A 44 11.43 11.60 2.93
C LYS A 44 11.14 13.00 2.38
N LYS A 45 11.91 13.46 1.38
CA LYS A 45 11.68 14.75 0.75
C LYS A 45 10.30 14.85 0.12
N LEU A 46 9.85 13.82 -0.62
CA LEU A 46 8.51 13.81 -1.20
C LEU A 46 7.39 13.77 -0.13
N LEU A 47 7.63 13.05 0.96
CA LEU A 47 6.70 13.00 2.09
C LEU A 47 6.61 14.38 2.79
N GLU A 48 7.73 15.08 2.96
CA GLU A 48 7.78 16.44 3.51
C GLU A 48 7.07 17.45 2.62
N ASP A 49 7.28 17.36 1.30
CA ASP A 49 6.71 18.31 0.34
C ASP A 49 5.18 18.15 0.19
N ASP A 50 4.66 16.91 0.19
CA ASP A 50 3.27 16.65 -0.18
C ASP A 50 2.36 16.22 0.98
N CYS A 51 2.92 15.68 2.05
CA CYS A 51 2.17 14.97 3.07
C CYS A 51 2.39 15.48 4.51
N ALA A 52 3.25 16.48 4.72
CA ALA A 52 3.58 16.95 6.08
C ALA A 52 2.37 17.56 6.82
N ASP A 53 1.46 18.19 6.10
CA ASP A 53 0.31 18.90 6.67
C ASP A 53 -0.97 18.05 6.72
N LEU A 54 -0.85 16.72 6.61
CA LEU A 54 -2.03 15.86 6.70
C LEU A 54 -2.69 15.95 8.08
N ALA A 55 -4.01 16.12 8.09
CA ALA A 55 -4.78 16.16 9.31
C ALA A 55 -4.86 14.77 9.96
N GLY A 56 -4.85 14.73 11.29
CA GLY A 56 -5.00 13.49 12.04
C GLY A 56 -4.28 13.52 13.37
N TYR A 57 -4.66 12.61 14.25
CA TYR A 57 -4.07 12.46 15.58
C TYR A 57 -3.10 11.28 15.63
N ARG A 58 -3.47 10.15 15.00
CA ARG A 58 -2.72 8.89 15.04
C ARG A 58 -2.10 8.57 13.71
N MET A 59 -0.80 8.33 13.73
CA MET A 59 -0.04 7.96 12.57
C MET A 59 0.67 6.63 12.80
N MET A 60 0.46 5.71 11.87
CA MET A 60 1.10 4.41 11.81
C MET A 60 2.14 4.38 10.70
N HIS A 61 3.31 3.87 11.00
CA HIS A 61 4.32 3.55 10.00
C HIS A 61 4.57 2.04 9.97
N LEU A 62 4.40 1.45 8.79
CA LEU A 62 4.59 0.03 8.52
C LEU A 62 5.74 -0.14 7.52
N GLY A 63 6.73 -0.97 7.85
CA GLY A 63 7.79 -1.33 6.92
C GLY A 63 9.19 -0.92 7.34
N VAL A 64 9.99 -0.38 6.41
CA VAL A 64 11.40 -0.06 6.66
C VAL A 64 11.53 1.10 7.64
N VAL A 65 12.22 0.84 8.73
CA VAL A 65 12.53 1.85 9.75
C VAL A 65 14.03 2.05 9.80
N GLY A 66 14.52 3.07 9.11
CA GLY A 66 15.93 3.47 9.14
C GLY A 66 16.18 4.63 10.11
N GLU A 67 17.45 5.04 10.26
CA GLU A 67 17.87 6.21 11.03
C GLU A 67 17.17 7.51 10.55
N ASN A 68 16.78 7.55 9.28
CA ASN A 68 16.04 8.65 8.64
C ASN A 68 14.55 8.33 8.56
N CYS A 69 13.95 8.05 9.71
CA CYS A 69 12.55 7.67 9.76
C CYS A 69 11.62 8.70 9.08
N ALA A 70 10.73 8.20 8.25
CA ALA A 70 9.76 9.02 7.53
C ALA A 70 8.76 9.78 8.43
N LEU A 71 8.63 9.39 9.70
CA LEU A 71 7.66 10.01 10.61
C LEU A 71 8.05 11.42 11.09
N LYS A 72 9.33 11.78 11.07
CA LYS A 72 9.80 13.10 11.57
C LYS A 72 9.14 14.31 10.89
N PRO A 73 8.84 14.30 9.58
CA PRO A 73 8.20 15.43 8.93
C PRO A 73 6.72 15.64 9.30
N PHE A 74 6.10 14.69 9.99
CA PHE A 74 4.67 14.73 10.28
C PHE A 74 4.36 15.28 11.68
N ASN A 75 3.23 16.00 11.81
CA ASN A 75 2.84 16.71 13.01
C ASN A 75 1.86 15.95 13.92
N GLN A 76 1.56 14.68 13.62
CA GLN A 76 0.64 13.87 14.42
C GLN A 76 1.17 13.66 15.83
N LEU A 77 0.31 13.81 16.84
CA LEU A 77 0.67 13.71 18.26
C LEU A 77 1.05 12.28 18.68
N HIS A 78 0.42 11.28 18.07
CA HIS A 78 0.65 9.87 18.37
C HIS A 78 1.19 9.15 17.15
N GLN A 79 2.50 8.97 17.10
CA GLN A 79 3.20 8.30 16.01
C GLN A 79 3.78 6.99 16.52
N PHE A 80 3.56 5.89 15.79
CA PHE A 80 4.08 4.58 16.15
C PHE A 80 4.49 3.76 14.94
N TYR A 81 5.40 2.81 15.18
CA TYR A 81 5.97 1.94 14.17
C TYR A 81 5.51 0.51 14.35
N ILE A 82 5.22 -0.18 13.26
CA ILE A 82 5.00 -1.62 13.25
C ILE A 82 6.10 -2.28 12.43
N ARG A 83 6.75 -3.27 13.05
CA ARG A 83 7.85 -4.02 12.46
C ARG A 83 7.54 -5.51 12.50
N PRO A 84 7.90 -6.30 11.45
CA PRO A 84 7.66 -7.73 11.46
C PRO A 84 8.60 -8.51 12.39
N GLN A 85 9.74 -7.93 12.77
CA GLN A 85 10.74 -8.55 13.65
C GLN A 85 11.34 -7.53 14.63
N CYS A 86 11.72 -8.04 15.81
CA CYS A 86 12.48 -7.32 16.79
C CYS A 86 13.98 -7.56 16.50
N ASN A 87 14.59 -6.71 15.72
CA ASN A 87 16.05 -6.63 15.69
C ASN A 87 16.50 -5.75 16.84
N ASP A 88 17.57 -6.11 17.54
CA ASP A 88 18.09 -5.52 18.80
C ASP A 88 18.43 -4.01 18.75
N LEU A 89 18.10 -3.33 17.69
CA LEU A 89 18.32 -1.90 17.53
C LEU A 89 17.20 -1.10 18.18
N ALA A 90 17.52 -0.63 19.40
CA ALA A 90 16.83 0.43 20.13
C ALA A 90 15.30 0.38 20.02
N PHE A 91 14.67 -0.27 20.98
CA PHE A 91 13.26 -0.06 21.30
C PHE A 91 13.04 1.42 21.64
N ASP A 92 12.82 2.23 20.63
CA ASP A 92 12.15 3.51 20.86
C ASP A 92 10.74 3.16 21.32
N GLY A 93 10.30 3.69 22.46
CA GLY A 93 9.06 3.29 23.14
C GLY A 93 7.76 3.31 22.32
N ASN A 94 7.84 3.67 21.05
CA ASN A 94 6.74 3.78 20.10
C ASN A 94 6.73 2.67 19.02
N SER A 95 7.46 1.56 19.21
CA SER A 95 7.53 0.47 18.25
C SER A 95 6.76 -0.75 18.74
N VAL A 96 6.03 -1.40 17.83
CA VAL A 96 5.30 -2.65 18.08
C VAL A 96 5.81 -3.71 17.08
N VAL A 97 6.04 -4.93 17.59
CA VAL A 97 6.37 -6.09 16.73
C VAL A 97 5.09 -6.83 16.40
N ALA A 98 4.73 -6.86 15.11
CA ALA A 98 3.56 -7.58 14.61
C ALA A 98 3.77 -7.98 13.15
N ALA A 99 3.03 -9.00 12.70
CA ALA A 99 2.98 -9.35 11.29
C ALA A 99 2.28 -8.21 10.50
N ASN A 100 2.80 -7.91 9.33
CA ASN A 100 2.23 -6.87 8.48
C ASN A 100 0.83 -7.24 7.97
N GLU A 101 0.52 -8.55 7.91
CA GLU A 101 -0.74 -9.12 7.46
C GLU A 101 -1.80 -9.23 8.56
N ASP A 102 -1.42 -9.02 9.84
CA ASP A 102 -2.31 -9.11 11.01
C ASP A 102 -1.90 -8.05 12.04
N LEU A 103 -2.51 -6.88 11.92
CA LEU A 103 -2.15 -5.72 12.74
C LEU A 103 -2.91 -5.76 14.09
N PRO A 104 -2.21 -5.62 15.23
CA PRO A 104 -2.82 -5.68 16.56
C PRO A 104 -3.55 -4.37 16.90
N LEU A 105 -4.35 -3.87 15.98
CA LEU A 105 -5.10 -2.62 16.08
C LEU A 105 -6.57 -2.84 15.76
N PRO A 106 -7.48 -2.16 16.45
CA PRO A 106 -8.88 -2.12 16.05
C PRO A 106 -9.06 -1.52 14.65
N ALA A 107 -10.22 -1.75 14.03
CA ALA A 107 -10.57 -1.08 12.79
C ALA A 107 -10.81 0.42 13.00
N ASP A 108 -10.56 1.20 11.96
CA ASP A 108 -10.92 2.64 11.88
C ASP A 108 -10.30 3.53 12.97
N VAL A 109 -9.06 3.23 13.40
CA VAL A 109 -8.40 3.99 14.49
C VAL A 109 -7.21 4.82 14.05
N VAL A 110 -6.67 4.62 12.84
CA VAL A 110 -5.48 5.30 12.33
C VAL A 110 -5.90 6.37 11.34
N ASP A 111 -5.44 7.59 11.52
CA ASP A 111 -5.77 8.70 10.62
C ASP A 111 -4.82 8.76 9.42
N VAL A 112 -3.53 8.46 9.63
CA VAL A 112 -2.51 8.44 8.59
C VAL A 112 -1.71 7.15 8.67
N ALA A 113 -1.67 6.36 7.60
CA ALA A 113 -0.87 5.17 7.49
C ALA A 113 0.20 5.34 6.41
N ILE A 114 1.47 5.17 6.77
CA ILE A 114 2.58 5.12 5.83
C ILE A 114 3.03 3.67 5.71
N VAL A 115 2.99 3.12 4.51
CA VAL A 115 3.47 1.77 4.19
C VAL A 115 4.70 1.93 3.30
N GLN A 116 5.87 1.74 3.90
CA GLN A 116 7.14 1.98 3.23
C GLN A 116 7.84 0.66 2.96
N HIS A 117 7.88 0.26 1.69
CA HIS A 117 8.51 -0.98 1.21
C HIS A 117 8.09 -2.26 1.96
N ALA A 118 6.90 -2.27 2.57
CA ALA A 118 6.38 -3.46 3.25
C ALA A 118 5.68 -4.42 2.29
N LEU A 119 5.07 -3.90 1.23
CA LEU A 119 4.31 -4.72 0.28
C LEU A 119 5.20 -5.65 -0.54
N GLU A 120 6.38 -5.17 -0.95
CA GLU A 120 7.29 -5.90 -1.84
C GLU A 120 8.01 -7.04 -1.15
N TYR A 121 8.13 -6.97 0.16
CA TYR A 121 8.77 -8.00 0.97
C TYR A 121 7.77 -8.95 1.66
N SER A 122 6.46 -8.69 1.56
CA SER A 122 5.43 -9.58 2.07
C SER A 122 5.13 -10.72 1.10
N LEU A 123 4.84 -11.90 1.65
CA LEU A 123 4.32 -13.04 0.89
C LEU A 123 2.91 -12.80 0.37
N SER A 124 2.14 -11.95 1.03
CA SER A 124 0.77 -11.61 0.70
C SER A 124 0.54 -10.08 0.72
N PRO A 125 1.03 -9.35 -0.29
CA PRO A 125 0.90 -7.89 -0.34
C PRO A 125 -0.56 -7.40 -0.23
N GLN A 126 -1.50 -8.21 -0.74
CA GLN A 126 -2.94 -7.91 -0.66
C GLN A 126 -3.44 -7.94 0.78
N SER A 127 -2.99 -8.90 1.60
CA SER A 127 -3.37 -9.00 3.01
C SER A 127 -2.82 -7.81 3.80
N VAL A 128 -1.56 -7.42 3.55
CA VAL A 128 -0.97 -6.22 4.17
C VAL A 128 -1.79 -4.97 3.85
N LEU A 129 -2.17 -4.81 2.58
CA LEU A 129 -2.95 -3.65 2.16
C LEU A 129 -4.36 -3.68 2.73
N ALA A 130 -5.00 -4.86 2.78
CA ALA A 130 -6.34 -5.04 3.37
C ALA A 130 -6.34 -4.72 4.88
N GLU A 131 -5.33 -5.20 5.63
CA GLU A 131 -5.16 -4.90 7.04
C GLU A 131 -4.88 -3.42 7.29
N THR A 132 -4.03 -2.81 6.48
CA THR A 132 -3.78 -1.37 6.54
C THR A 132 -5.06 -0.58 6.29
N ALA A 133 -5.84 -0.95 5.28
CA ALA A 133 -7.12 -0.32 5.00
C ALA A 133 -8.18 -0.57 6.10
N ARG A 134 -8.14 -1.73 6.79
CA ARG A 134 -9.03 -2.05 7.92
C ARG A 134 -8.80 -1.10 9.09
N VAL A 135 -7.54 -0.88 9.47
CA VAL A 135 -7.19 -0.05 10.62
C VAL A 135 -7.29 1.45 10.32
N LEU A 136 -7.25 1.83 9.04
CA LEU A 136 -7.36 3.22 8.61
C LEU A 136 -8.76 3.75 8.82
N ALA A 137 -8.89 4.91 9.45
CA ALA A 137 -10.17 5.57 9.69
C ALA A 137 -10.83 6.04 8.39
N PRO A 138 -12.16 6.15 8.34
CA PRO A 138 -12.87 6.79 7.24
C PRO A 138 -12.38 8.23 7.02
N GLY A 139 -11.99 8.55 5.79
CA GLY A 139 -11.32 9.82 5.47
C GLY A 139 -9.83 9.85 5.79
N GLY A 140 -9.28 8.78 6.36
CA GLY A 140 -7.86 8.65 6.66
C GLY A 140 -7.00 8.54 5.40
N HIS A 141 -5.74 8.92 5.55
CA HIS A 141 -4.76 9.01 4.48
C HIS A 141 -3.85 7.78 4.47
N LEU A 142 -3.70 7.16 3.32
CA LEU A 142 -2.79 6.04 3.06
C LEU A 142 -1.70 6.48 2.10
N ILE A 143 -0.44 6.37 2.54
CA ILE A 143 0.72 6.67 1.73
C ILE A 143 1.50 5.39 1.51
N LEU A 144 1.68 5.00 0.26
CA LEU A 144 2.40 3.79 -0.14
C LEU A 144 3.69 4.17 -0.86
N CYS A 145 4.84 3.77 -0.33
CA CYS A 145 6.12 3.85 -1.02
C CYS A 145 6.53 2.45 -1.49
N VAL A 146 6.63 2.27 -2.80
CA VAL A 146 6.83 0.96 -3.44
C VAL A 146 7.88 1.05 -4.54
N PHE A 147 8.74 0.03 -4.66
CA PHE A 147 9.73 -0.03 -5.73
C PHE A 147 9.07 -0.09 -7.11
N ASN A 148 9.59 0.71 -8.02
CA ASN A 148 9.10 0.77 -9.38
C ASN A 148 9.74 -0.34 -10.24
N PRO A 149 8.98 -1.31 -10.73
CA PRO A 149 9.52 -2.35 -11.60
C PRO A 149 10.07 -1.84 -12.94
N MET A 150 9.63 -0.66 -13.36
CA MET A 150 10.10 -0.01 -14.59
C MET A 150 11.26 0.95 -14.33
N GLY A 151 11.59 1.20 -13.07
CA GLY A 151 12.73 2.02 -12.68
C GLY A 151 14.07 1.30 -12.81
N PRO A 152 15.19 2.03 -12.71
CA PRO A 152 16.54 1.47 -12.81
C PRO A 152 16.78 0.29 -11.86
N MET A 153 16.30 0.37 -10.61
CA MET A 153 16.42 -0.72 -9.64
C MET A 153 15.60 -1.95 -10.05
N GLY A 154 14.39 -1.74 -10.54
CA GLY A 154 13.51 -2.82 -11.00
C GLY A 154 14.06 -3.55 -12.21
N LEU A 155 14.60 -2.83 -13.18
CA LEU A 155 15.20 -3.41 -14.39
C LEU A 155 16.51 -4.15 -14.08
N LEU A 156 17.34 -3.62 -13.18
CA LEU A 156 18.60 -4.22 -12.77
C LEU A 156 18.46 -5.35 -11.75
N LYS A 157 17.27 -5.57 -11.20
CA LYS A 157 16.98 -6.61 -10.21
C LYS A 157 17.50 -7.97 -10.62
N TRP A 158 17.14 -8.44 -11.82
CA TRP A 158 17.50 -9.77 -12.30
C TRP A 158 19.01 -9.97 -12.47
N PRO A 159 19.76 -9.11 -13.20
CA PRO A 159 21.19 -9.26 -13.32
C PRO A 159 21.92 -9.10 -11.97
N MET A 160 21.47 -8.17 -11.13
CA MET A 160 22.09 -7.95 -9.82
C MET A 160 21.85 -9.12 -8.87
N ARG A 161 20.65 -9.74 -8.87
CA ARG A 161 20.35 -10.94 -8.12
C ARG A 161 21.23 -12.11 -8.56
N ALA A 162 21.39 -12.31 -9.88
CA ALA A 162 22.21 -13.39 -10.43
C ALA A 162 23.70 -13.23 -10.08
N ILE A 163 24.23 -12.02 -10.13
CA ILE A 163 25.66 -11.73 -9.91
C ILE A 163 25.99 -11.65 -8.41
N THR A 164 25.18 -10.95 -7.63
CA THR A 164 25.53 -10.61 -6.23
C THR A 164 24.92 -11.55 -5.21
N LYS A 165 23.86 -12.30 -5.57
CA LYS A 165 23.06 -13.16 -4.66
C LYS A 165 22.66 -12.44 -3.37
N ARG A 166 22.47 -11.11 -3.42
CA ARG A 166 22.12 -10.29 -2.27
C ARG A 166 20.63 -10.31 -2.03
N PRO A 167 20.17 -10.53 -0.78
CA PRO A 167 18.75 -10.60 -0.45
C PRO A 167 17.99 -9.30 -0.73
N GLU A 168 18.68 -8.18 -0.84
CA GLU A 168 18.09 -6.87 -1.15
C GLU A 168 17.35 -6.81 -2.48
N TYR A 169 17.69 -7.68 -3.42
CA TYR A 169 17.03 -7.78 -4.72
C TYR A 169 15.91 -8.85 -4.73
N ASP A 170 15.61 -9.45 -3.57
CA ASP A 170 14.56 -10.46 -3.40
C ASP A 170 13.23 -9.81 -2.99
N PHE A 171 12.74 -8.87 -3.77
CA PHE A 171 11.47 -8.21 -3.56
C PHE A 171 10.47 -8.52 -4.69
N PHE A 172 9.18 -8.45 -4.40
CA PHE A 172 8.14 -8.58 -5.42
C PHE A 172 8.05 -7.31 -6.27
N SER A 173 7.96 -7.50 -7.58
CA SER A 173 7.78 -6.37 -8.50
C SER A 173 6.29 -6.03 -8.61
N LEU A 174 5.85 -4.99 -7.95
CA LEU A 174 4.46 -4.54 -7.95
C LEU A 174 4.26 -3.41 -8.97
N ARG A 175 3.39 -3.64 -9.96
CA ARG A 175 3.03 -2.61 -10.94
C ARG A 175 1.97 -1.68 -10.35
N LYS A 176 2.06 -0.38 -10.67
CA LYS A 176 1.10 0.64 -10.20
C LYS A 176 -0.36 0.26 -10.48
N CYS A 177 -0.67 -0.22 -11.69
CA CYS A 177 -2.03 -0.61 -12.05
C CYS A 177 -2.61 -1.67 -11.10
N ARG A 178 -1.80 -2.67 -10.70
CA ARG A 178 -2.23 -3.70 -9.77
C ARG A 178 -2.51 -3.13 -8.37
N VAL A 179 -1.67 -2.21 -7.91
CA VAL A 179 -1.90 -1.53 -6.61
C VAL A 179 -3.16 -0.67 -6.67
N TYR A 180 -3.42 0.00 -7.80
CA TYR A 180 -4.67 0.76 -8.00
C TYR A 180 -5.91 -0.12 -7.95
N ASP A 181 -5.87 -1.29 -8.61
CA ASP A 181 -6.99 -2.24 -8.57
C ASP A 181 -7.28 -2.67 -7.12
N TRP A 182 -6.23 -2.98 -6.35
CA TRP A 182 -6.40 -3.36 -4.94
C TRP A 182 -6.93 -2.21 -4.08
N LEU A 183 -6.42 -0.99 -4.24
CA LEU A 183 -6.91 0.18 -3.52
C LEU A 183 -8.38 0.46 -3.82
N SER A 184 -8.78 0.35 -5.07
CA SER A 184 -10.17 0.52 -5.49
C SER A 184 -11.11 -0.51 -4.84
N LEU A 185 -10.69 -1.78 -4.72
CA LEU A 185 -11.45 -2.82 -4.02
C LEU A 185 -11.58 -2.55 -2.51
N LEU A 186 -10.62 -1.83 -1.92
CA LEU A 186 -10.61 -1.47 -0.51
C LEU A 186 -11.25 -0.10 -0.22
N ASN A 187 -11.96 0.48 -1.20
CA ASN A 187 -12.54 1.82 -1.13
C ASN A 187 -11.54 2.93 -0.81
N CYS A 188 -10.29 2.76 -1.25
CA CYS A 188 -9.25 3.77 -1.16
C CYS A 188 -9.11 4.48 -2.51
N GLU A 189 -9.45 5.77 -2.54
CA GLU A 189 -9.33 6.60 -3.74
C GLU A 189 -7.93 7.20 -3.83
N VAL A 190 -7.26 6.98 -4.95
CA VAL A 190 -5.92 7.55 -5.21
C VAL A 190 -6.08 9.02 -5.56
N ILE A 191 -5.46 9.90 -4.77
CA ILE A 191 -5.49 11.35 -4.95
C ILE A 191 -4.20 11.91 -5.54
N GLY A 192 -3.08 11.21 -5.39
CA GLY A 192 -1.78 11.63 -5.93
C GLY A 192 -0.84 10.47 -6.19
N VAL A 193 0.04 10.62 -7.18
CA VAL A 193 1.09 9.67 -7.47
C VAL A 193 2.35 10.38 -7.90
N GLN A 194 3.46 10.05 -7.28
CA GLN A 194 4.75 10.61 -7.59
C GLN A 194 5.79 9.53 -7.81
N ASN A 195 6.87 9.86 -8.50
CA ASN A 195 8.02 8.99 -8.71
C ASN A 195 9.26 9.71 -8.22
N GLY A 196 10.21 8.96 -7.67
CA GLY A 196 11.44 9.55 -7.14
C GLY A 196 12.66 8.66 -7.34
N ALA A 197 13.82 9.23 -6.97
CA ALA A 197 15.12 8.58 -7.01
C ALA A 197 15.49 8.03 -8.40
N TYR A 198 16.04 8.86 -9.27
CA TYR A 198 16.30 8.49 -10.68
C TYR A 198 17.72 7.96 -10.92
N ASN A 199 18.55 7.90 -9.88
CA ASN A 199 19.93 7.41 -10.03
C ASN A 199 19.97 5.88 -10.10
N LEU A 200 20.98 5.38 -10.83
CA LEU A 200 21.20 3.92 -10.95
C LEU A 200 21.70 3.35 -9.61
N PRO A 201 21.30 2.13 -9.24
CA PRO A 201 21.76 1.47 -8.02
C PRO A 201 23.19 0.94 -8.11
N ILE A 202 23.98 1.45 -9.07
CA ILE A 202 25.34 1.04 -9.37
C ILE A 202 26.25 2.27 -9.26
N GLY A 203 27.34 2.15 -8.49
CA GLY A 203 28.35 3.21 -8.42
C GLY A 203 28.82 3.53 -7.00
N GLY A 204 29.77 4.46 -6.91
CA GLY A 204 30.29 4.97 -5.65
C GLY A 204 29.38 6.00 -4.99
N ALA A 205 29.76 6.47 -3.80
CA ALA A 205 28.99 7.47 -3.03
C ALA A 205 28.71 8.77 -3.81
N SER A 206 29.57 9.12 -4.77
CA SER A 206 29.42 10.30 -5.63
C SER A 206 28.25 10.19 -6.64
N CYS A 207 27.79 8.96 -6.95
CA CYS A 207 26.67 8.74 -7.86
C CYS A 207 25.30 8.92 -7.19
N PHE A 208 25.26 8.92 -5.85
CA PHE A 208 24.00 9.00 -5.07
C PHE A 208 23.80 10.42 -4.52
N ARG A 209 23.85 11.42 -5.40
CA ARG A 209 23.61 12.82 -5.05
C ARG A 209 22.26 13.27 -5.56
N HIS A 210 21.50 13.98 -4.71
CA HIS A 210 20.21 14.57 -5.08
C HIS A 210 20.35 15.78 -6.02
N ASP A 211 21.57 16.32 -6.17
CA ASP A 211 21.84 17.52 -6.97
C ASP A 211 22.28 17.27 -8.41
N THR A 212 22.19 16.03 -8.89
CA THR A 212 22.53 15.74 -10.28
C THR A 212 21.58 16.43 -11.25
N ALA A 213 22.10 17.04 -12.31
CA ALA A 213 21.29 17.69 -13.34
C ALA A 213 20.25 16.72 -13.93
N TRP A 214 20.62 15.44 -14.07
CA TRP A 214 19.73 14.38 -14.51
C TRP A 214 18.54 14.20 -13.58
N GLN A 215 18.75 14.14 -12.28
CA GLN A 215 17.65 13.99 -11.30
C GLN A 215 16.69 15.18 -11.37
N LYS A 216 17.23 16.42 -11.38
CA LYS A 216 16.42 17.64 -11.48
C LYS A 216 15.58 17.69 -12.78
N ILE A 217 16.13 17.22 -13.90
CA ILE A 217 15.40 17.14 -15.17
C ILE A 217 14.27 16.10 -15.05
N CYS A 218 14.56 14.88 -14.54
CA CYS A 218 13.58 13.82 -14.39
C CYS A 218 12.44 14.20 -13.42
N GLU A 219 12.77 14.86 -12.31
CA GLU A 219 11.79 15.41 -11.35
C GLU A 219 10.90 16.46 -12.03
N LYS A 220 11.48 17.42 -12.74
CA LYS A 220 10.76 18.50 -13.42
C LYS A 220 9.82 17.99 -14.54
N VAL A 221 10.22 16.93 -15.23
CA VAL A 221 9.41 16.30 -16.31
C VAL A 221 8.37 15.33 -15.74
N GLY A 222 8.46 14.98 -14.46
CA GLY A 222 7.58 13.95 -13.86
C GLY A 222 7.83 12.57 -14.45
N SER A 223 9.09 12.21 -14.70
CA SER A 223 9.47 10.96 -15.37
C SER A 223 8.91 9.72 -14.65
N PRO A 224 8.30 8.75 -15.37
CA PRO A 224 7.79 7.52 -14.78
C PRO A 224 8.90 6.52 -14.38
N TRP A 225 10.16 6.83 -14.65
CA TRP A 225 11.32 5.95 -14.53
C TRP A 225 12.06 6.05 -13.17
N GLY A 226 11.42 6.62 -12.14
CA GLY A 226 11.97 6.65 -10.78
C GLY A 226 12.14 5.25 -10.22
N ASN A 227 13.07 5.06 -9.26
CA ASN A 227 13.30 3.78 -8.58
C ASN A 227 12.14 3.35 -7.71
N PHE A 228 11.37 4.31 -7.22
CA PHE A 228 10.14 4.06 -6.47
C PHE A 228 8.99 4.93 -7.00
N TYR A 229 7.80 4.56 -6.63
CA TYR A 229 6.62 5.40 -6.75
C TYR A 229 5.94 5.53 -5.39
N MET A 230 5.43 6.72 -5.12
CA MET A 230 4.64 7.04 -3.95
C MET A 230 3.19 7.23 -4.40
N ILE A 231 2.26 6.53 -3.75
CA ILE A 231 0.83 6.66 -3.97
C ILE A 231 0.22 7.27 -2.72
N HIS A 232 -0.49 8.36 -2.87
CA HIS A 232 -1.32 8.93 -1.83
C HIS A 232 -2.79 8.61 -2.10
N ALA A 233 -3.42 7.89 -1.20
CA ALA A 233 -4.83 7.50 -1.29
C ALA A 233 -5.59 7.91 -0.03
N VAL A 234 -6.90 8.07 -0.14
CA VAL A 234 -7.80 8.37 0.97
C VAL A 234 -8.86 7.29 1.06
N LYS A 235 -9.08 6.73 2.24
CA LYS A 235 -10.16 5.79 2.49
C LYS A 235 -11.49 6.52 2.41
N ARG A 236 -12.25 6.22 1.37
CA ARG A 236 -13.61 6.75 1.26
C ARG A 236 -14.52 5.94 2.19
N VAL A 237 -15.40 6.62 2.87
CA VAL A 237 -16.54 5.95 3.49
C VAL A 237 -17.26 5.26 2.34
N ALA A 238 -17.41 3.95 2.40
CA ALA A 238 -18.35 3.25 1.51
C ALA A 238 -19.65 4.01 1.65
N GLY A 239 -20.01 4.78 0.60
CA GLY A 239 -20.97 5.86 0.69
C GLY A 239 -22.14 5.40 1.51
N GLY A 240 -22.22 5.91 2.74
CA GLY A 240 -23.36 5.64 3.57
C GLY A 240 -24.50 5.89 2.65
N ILE A 241 -25.38 4.94 2.47
CA ILE A 241 -26.56 5.00 1.65
C ILE A 241 -26.94 6.46 1.62
N SER A 242 -26.67 7.11 0.50
CA SER A 242 -27.08 8.50 0.32
C SER A 242 -28.48 8.49 0.90
N ASN A 243 -28.71 9.21 1.99
CA ASN A 243 -30.03 9.43 2.57
C ASN A 243 -30.84 10.32 1.61
N ARG A 244 -30.80 10.03 0.34
CA ARG A 244 -32.00 10.04 -0.44
C ARG A 244 -32.86 9.03 0.31
N ALA A 245 -33.63 9.56 1.26
CA ALA A 245 -34.78 8.89 1.78
C ALA A 245 -35.37 8.19 0.54
N MET A 246 -35.12 6.89 0.44
CA MET A 246 -35.88 6.05 -0.46
C MET A 246 -37.26 6.28 0.08
N ALA A 247 -37.96 7.27 -0.52
CA ALA A 247 -39.35 7.49 -0.18
C ALA A 247 -39.96 6.12 -0.37
N TRP A 248 -40.18 5.44 0.73
CA TRP A 248 -40.95 4.23 0.77
C TRP A 248 -42.25 4.63 0.09
N ARG A 249 -42.35 4.41 -1.21
CA ARG A 249 -43.64 4.41 -1.86
C ARG A 249 -44.34 3.24 -1.20
N PRO A 250 -45.36 3.47 -0.34
CA PRO A 250 -46.14 2.41 0.15
C PRO A 250 -46.63 1.69 -1.12
N LEU A 251 -46.37 0.41 -1.23
CA LEU A 251 -46.98 -0.42 -2.23
C LEU A 251 -48.48 -0.23 -1.99
N THR A 252 -49.11 0.64 -2.80
CA THR A 252 -50.57 0.74 -2.86
C THR A 252 -50.98 -0.64 -3.34
N ALA A 253 -51.32 -1.51 -2.39
CA ALA A 253 -51.94 -2.75 -2.70
C ALA A 253 -53.21 -2.37 -3.49
N LYS A 254 -53.22 -2.67 -4.78
CA LYS A 254 -54.43 -2.59 -5.56
C LYS A 254 -55.46 -3.41 -4.82
N PRO A 255 -56.63 -2.83 -4.41
CA PRO A 255 -57.63 -3.63 -3.74
C PRO A 255 -58.01 -4.78 -4.70
N TYR A 256 -57.81 -5.98 -4.22
CA TYR A 256 -58.21 -7.20 -4.93
C TYR A 256 -59.72 -7.08 -5.08
N GLY A 257 -60.17 -6.79 -6.32
CA GLY A 257 -61.59 -6.63 -6.59
C GLY A 257 -62.32 -7.90 -6.24
N SER A 258 -63.06 -7.88 -5.13
CA SER A 258 -64.01 -8.90 -4.82
C SER A 258 -65.11 -8.87 -5.89
N LYS A 259 -65.11 -9.84 -6.80
CA LYS A 259 -66.27 -10.11 -7.65
C LYS A 259 -67.41 -10.51 -6.72
N ARG A 260 -68.33 -9.59 -6.45
CA ARG A 260 -69.64 -9.92 -5.88
C ARG A 260 -70.38 -10.79 -6.89
N THR A 261 -70.48 -12.06 -6.62
CA THR A 261 -71.37 -12.97 -7.32
C THR A 261 -72.82 -12.62 -6.90
N ASN A 262 -73.56 -11.97 -7.78
CA ASN A 262 -74.99 -11.75 -7.61
C ASN A 262 -75.68 -13.11 -7.69
N ILE A 263 -76.10 -13.64 -6.54
CA ILE A 263 -77.02 -14.74 -6.48
C ILE A 263 -78.42 -14.16 -6.59
N ASN A 264 -79.03 -14.23 -7.77
CA ASN A 264 -80.46 -13.97 -7.99
C ASN A 264 -81.22 -14.99 -7.24
N ARG A 265 -81.91 -14.59 -6.21
CA ARG A 265 -82.98 -15.35 -5.56
C ARG A 265 -84.27 -15.00 -6.33
N THR A 266 -84.76 -15.96 -7.06
CA THR A 266 -86.12 -15.95 -7.60
C THR A 266 -87.15 -16.12 -6.49
N PRO A 267 -88.22 -15.35 -6.38
CA PRO A 267 -89.27 -15.57 -5.44
C PRO A 267 -90.19 -16.66 -6.02
N GLN A 268 -90.48 -17.72 -5.22
CA GLN A 268 -91.59 -18.63 -5.47
C GLN A 268 -92.82 -18.11 -4.77
N ASN A 269 -93.96 -18.14 -5.50
CA ASN A 269 -95.28 -18.02 -5.00
C ASN A 269 -95.67 -19.19 -4.04
#